data_6629030f090e4e8c82adddf603f9f2f4
#
_entry.id   6629030f090e4e8c82adddf603f9f2f4
#
_cell.length_a   1.000
_cell.length_b   1.000
_cell.length_c   1.000
_cell.angle_alpha   90.00
_cell.angle_beta   90.00
_cell.angle_gamma   90.00
#
_symmetry.space_group_name_H-M   'P 1'
#
loop_
_entity.id
_entity.type
_entity.pdbx_description
1 polymer ?
#
loop_
_entity_poly.entity_id
_entity_poly.type
_entity_poly.pdbx_seq_one_letter_code
_entity_poly.pdbx_strand_id
1 'polypeptide(L)'
;FDQLDALGPVAHLVSPNKIHYAYIADWKKRYPEAVAWSSPGVERRASKQKISVSFDEKLTDEAPEAWADQIDQLVFKGSAYIEEVVFFHKDSGTLILTDLIENFETERFPSSLRSKAYKLVRVSAPDGQTPIDYRMTFVGHQKEAKKCLEQRLSNLKRHIRASL
;
A
#
# COMPACT_ATOMS: atom_id res chain seq x y z
N PHE A 1 21.55 0.59 -1.51
CA PHE A 1 21.38 -0.87 -1.50
C PHE A 1 22.10 -1.49 -0.29
N ASP A 2 23.33 -1.09 0.03
CA ASP A 2 24.14 -1.69 1.11
C ASP A 2 23.43 -1.74 2.47
N GLN A 3 22.66 -0.70 2.81
CA GLN A 3 21.85 -0.67 4.05
C GLN A 3 20.72 -1.70 4.03
N LEU A 4 20.11 -1.94 2.87
CA LEU A 4 19.06 -2.94 2.72
C LEU A 4 19.65 -4.34 2.74
N ASP A 5 20.74 -4.55 2.02
CA ASP A 5 21.43 -5.84 1.96
C ASP A 5 21.94 -6.26 3.36
N ALA A 6 22.28 -5.30 4.23
CA ALA A 6 22.68 -5.55 5.61
C ALA A 6 21.53 -6.02 6.52
N LEU A 7 20.27 -5.80 6.14
CA LEU A 7 19.10 -6.30 6.90
C LEU A 7 18.79 -7.78 6.60
N GLY A 8 19.36 -8.32 5.52
CA GLY A 8 19.13 -9.70 5.10
C GLY A 8 18.66 -9.80 3.65
N PRO A 9 18.37 -11.01 3.16
CA PRO A 9 17.94 -11.21 1.79
C PRO A 9 16.54 -10.61 1.55
N VAL A 10 16.38 -9.93 0.41
CA VAL A 10 15.07 -9.46 -0.04
C VAL A 10 14.31 -10.66 -0.63
N ALA A 11 13.28 -11.10 0.08
CA ALA A 11 12.47 -12.25 -0.32
C ALA A 11 11.27 -11.86 -1.19
N HIS A 12 10.71 -10.67 -0.99
CA HIS A 12 9.48 -10.24 -1.65
C HIS A 12 9.55 -8.80 -2.16
N LEU A 13 9.06 -8.59 -3.37
CA LEU A 13 8.89 -7.28 -3.99
C LEU A 13 7.39 -7.05 -4.20
N VAL A 14 6.84 -6.01 -3.59
CA VAL A 14 5.40 -5.82 -3.53
C VAL A 14 4.98 -4.55 -4.25
N SER A 15 4.04 -4.67 -5.20
CA SER A 15 3.31 -3.54 -5.77
C SER A 15 1.96 -3.43 -5.07
N PRO A 16 1.80 -2.54 -4.07
CA PRO A 16 0.62 -2.50 -3.20
C PRO A 16 -0.63 -1.96 -3.89
N ASN A 17 -0.48 -1.24 -5.00
CA ASN A 17 -1.59 -0.77 -5.83
C ASN A 17 -1.15 -0.60 -7.29
N LYS A 18 -2.12 -0.32 -8.18
CA LYS A 18 -1.89 -0.28 -9.62
C LYS A 18 -1.04 0.88 -10.13
N ILE A 19 -0.54 1.77 -9.28
CA ILE A 19 0.36 2.88 -9.67
C ILE A 19 1.78 2.70 -9.14
N HIS A 20 2.00 1.84 -8.15
CA HIS A 20 3.30 1.57 -7.55
C HIS A 20 3.98 0.32 -8.11
N TYR A 21 4.38 0.35 -9.39
CA TYR A 21 5.05 -0.77 -10.06
C TYR A 21 6.28 -0.37 -10.91
N ALA A 22 6.53 0.94 -11.06
CA ALA A 22 7.51 1.45 -12.02
C ALA A 22 8.93 0.87 -11.82
N TYR A 23 9.32 0.58 -10.59
CA TYR A 23 10.65 0.11 -10.23
C TYR A 23 10.73 -1.40 -9.96
N ILE A 24 9.63 -2.14 -10.02
CA ILE A 24 9.63 -3.58 -9.73
C ILE A 24 10.61 -4.33 -10.64
N ALA A 25 10.65 -3.99 -11.94
CA ALA A 25 11.58 -4.64 -12.88
C ALA A 25 13.05 -4.40 -12.52
N ASP A 26 13.41 -3.21 -12.04
CA ASP A 26 14.79 -2.89 -11.65
C ASP A 26 15.15 -3.57 -10.32
N TRP A 27 14.22 -3.62 -9.37
CA TRP A 27 14.39 -4.37 -8.13
C TRP A 27 14.52 -5.87 -8.39
N LYS A 28 13.73 -6.43 -9.33
CA LYS A 28 13.82 -7.86 -9.70
C LYS A 28 15.16 -8.19 -10.37
N LYS A 29 15.75 -7.26 -11.15
CA LYS A 29 17.12 -7.44 -11.66
C LYS A 29 18.15 -7.51 -10.54
N ARG A 30 18.00 -6.70 -9.50
CA ARG A 30 18.90 -6.67 -8.33
C ARG A 30 18.71 -7.88 -7.42
N TYR A 31 17.47 -8.32 -7.23
CA TYR A 31 17.08 -9.44 -6.38
C TYR A 31 16.30 -10.48 -7.20
N PRO A 32 16.96 -11.25 -8.05
CA PRO A 32 16.31 -12.17 -8.99
C PRO A 32 15.51 -13.28 -8.29
N GLU A 33 15.93 -13.68 -7.09
CA GLU A 33 15.26 -14.70 -6.30
C GLU A 33 14.02 -14.18 -5.53
N ALA A 34 13.87 -12.85 -5.41
CA ALA A 34 12.72 -12.27 -4.73
C ALA A 34 11.43 -12.50 -5.52
N VAL A 35 10.38 -12.93 -4.86
CA VAL A 35 9.05 -13.10 -5.47
C VAL A 35 8.38 -11.74 -5.66
N ALA A 36 7.99 -11.41 -6.90
CA ALA A 36 7.32 -10.16 -7.21
C ALA A 36 5.79 -10.35 -7.17
N TRP A 37 5.11 -9.50 -6.36
CA TRP A 37 3.67 -9.58 -6.09
C TRP A 37 2.92 -8.41 -6.69
N SER A 38 1.87 -8.69 -7.47
CA SER A 38 1.00 -7.67 -8.07
C SER A 38 -0.31 -7.48 -7.31
N SER A 39 -0.67 -6.23 -7.03
CA SER A 39 -2.02 -5.86 -6.60
C SER A 39 -3.02 -5.90 -7.77
N PRO A 40 -4.34 -5.88 -7.49
CA PRO A 40 -5.35 -5.85 -8.53
C PRO A 40 -5.15 -4.70 -9.53
N GLY A 41 -5.17 -5.02 -10.83
CA GLY A 41 -5.12 -4.07 -11.93
C GLY A 41 -3.75 -3.56 -12.35
N VAL A 42 -2.66 -3.91 -11.64
CA VAL A 42 -1.28 -3.51 -11.99
C VAL A 42 -0.89 -3.96 -13.39
N GLU A 43 -0.98 -5.25 -13.68
CA GLU A 43 -0.55 -5.83 -14.95
C GLU A 43 -1.26 -5.17 -16.14
N ARG A 44 -2.58 -4.97 -16.02
CA ARG A 44 -3.38 -4.28 -17.05
C ARG A 44 -2.93 -2.84 -17.26
N ARG A 45 -2.59 -2.13 -16.17
CA ARG A 45 -2.09 -0.75 -16.26
C ARG A 45 -0.71 -0.68 -16.88
N ALA A 46 0.22 -1.52 -16.43
CA ALA A 46 1.58 -1.61 -16.99
C ALA A 46 1.54 -1.88 -18.48
N SER A 47 0.73 -2.86 -18.91
CA SER A 47 0.53 -3.18 -20.33
C SER A 47 0.01 -1.97 -21.13
N LYS A 48 -1.00 -1.25 -20.63
CA LYS A 48 -1.53 -0.05 -21.28
C LYS A 48 -0.48 1.06 -21.40
N GLN A 49 0.41 1.17 -20.44
CA GLN A 49 1.50 2.17 -20.45
C GLN A 49 2.77 1.67 -21.17
N LYS A 50 2.73 0.47 -21.75
CA LYS A 50 3.86 -0.18 -22.42
C LYS A 50 5.09 -0.31 -21.51
N ILE A 51 4.90 -0.48 -20.21
CA ILE A 51 5.93 -0.73 -19.23
C ILE A 51 6.07 -2.24 -19.08
N SER A 52 7.28 -2.74 -19.37
CA SER A 52 7.62 -4.15 -19.22
C SER A 52 7.92 -4.44 -17.75
N VAL A 53 6.99 -5.12 -17.08
CA VAL A 53 7.13 -5.64 -15.74
C VAL A 53 6.46 -7.00 -15.66
N SER A 54 7.11 -7.94 -14.99
CA SER A 54 6.54 -9.26 -14.70
C SER A 54 6.35 -9.43 -13.20
N PHE A 55 5.32 -10.16 -12.84
CA PHE A 55 5.02 -10.55 -11.47
C PHE A 55 4.94 -12.06 -11.40
N ASP A 56 5.40 -12.62 -10.30
CA ASP A 56 5.38 -14.06 -10.07
C ASP A 56 4.04 -14.47 -9.44
N GLU A 57 3.47 -13.59 -8.58
CA GLU A 57 2.29 -13.89 -7.77
C GLU A 57 1.33 -12.69 -7.69
N LYS A 58 0.10 -12.96 -7.22
CA LYS A 58 -0.96 -11.96 -7.05
C LYS A 58 -1.34 -11.79 -5.59
N LEU A 59 -1.46 -10.53 -5.18
CA LEU A 59 -2.01 -10.18 -3.87
C LEU A 59 -3.54 -10.30 -3.89
N THR A 60 -4.07 -10.87 -2.82
CA THR A 60 -5.50 -11.05 -2.57
C THR A 60 -5.92 -10.44 -1.24
N ASP A 61 -7.16 -10.69 -0.82
CA ASP A 61 -7.64 -10.29 0.51
C ASP A 61 -6.98 -11.10 1.65
N GLU A 62 -6.36 -12.22 1.32
CA GLU A 62 -5.72 -13.11 2.29
C GLU A 62 -4.20 -13.04 2.13
N ALA A 63 -3.49 -13.01 3.27
CA ALA A 63 -2.05 -13.07 3.28
C ALA A 63 -1.58 -14.44 2.77
N PRO A 64 -0.60 -14.48 1.84
CA PRO A 64 -0.02 -15.74 1.41
C PRO A 64 0.77 -16.41 2.53
N GLU A 65 0.90 -17.72 2.46
CA GLU A 65 1.63 -18.54 3.45
C GLU A 65 3.04 -17.99 3.74
N ALA A 66 3.65 -17.36 2.75
CA ALA A 66 4.99 -16.78 2.85
C ALA A 66 5.18 -15.77 4.00
N TRP A 67 4.10 -15.11 4.45
CA TRP A 67 4.14 -14.14 5.57
C TRP A 67 2.89 -14.12 6.44
N ALA A 68 1.93 -15.02 6.23
CA ALA A 68 0.65 -15.01 6.94
C ALA A 68 0.77 -15.16 8.46
N ASP A 69 1.85 -15.73 8.96
CA ASP A 69 2.15 -15.84 10.40
C ASP A 69 2.51 -14.47 11.01
N GLN A 70 3.15 -13.57 10.26
CA GLN A 70 3.68 -12.30 10.72
C GLN A 70 2.86 -11.09 10.23
N ILE A 71 2.31 -11.17 9.02
CA ILE A 71 1.66 -10.03 8.36
C ILE A 71 0.28 -10.44 7.86
N ASP A 72 -0.74 -9.73 8.32
CA ASP A 72 -2.06 -9.76 7.71
C ASP A 72 -2.13 -8.75 6.57
N GLN A 73 -3.00 -9.02 5.60
CA GLN A 73 -3.25 -8.09 4.50
C GLN A 73 -4.73 -8.02 4.15
N LEU A 74 -5.08 -6.96 3.45
CA LEU A 74 -6.39 -6.83 2.82
C LEU A 74 -6.30 -5.94 1.59
N VAL A 75 -7.16 -6.18 0.60
CA VAL A 75 -7.38 -5.25 -0.51
C VAL A 75 -8.43 -4.23 -0.07
N PHE A 76 -8.04 -2.97 0.10
CA PHE A 76 -8.95 -1.88 0.41
C PHE A 76 -9.71 -1.48 -0.86
N LYS A 77 -11.00 -1.78 -0.88
CA LYS A 77 -11.91 -1.65 -2.02
C LYS A 77 -12.85 -0.45 -1.88
N GLY A 78 -13.58 -0.14 -2.95
CA GLY A 78 -14.59 0.92 -2.98
C GLY A 78 -14.13 2.20 -3.69
N SER A 79 -12.89 2.27 -4.15
CA SER A 79 -12.47 3.32 -5.06
C SER A 79 -12.79 2.92 -6.51
N ALA A 80 -13.40 3.84 -7.26
CA ALA A 80 -13.64 3.64 -8.71
C ALA A 80 -12.34 3.62 -9.53
N TYR A 81 -11.23 4.10 -8.95
CA TYR A 81 -9.98 4.26 -9.66
C TYR A 81 -8.89 3.30 -9.20
N ILE A 82 -8.66 3.17 -7.90
CA ILE A 82 -7.52 2.43 -7.35
C ILE A 82 -7.94 1.61 -6.14
N GLU A 83 -7.56 0.36 -6.12
CA GLU A 83 -7.57 -0.48 -4.92
C GLU A 83 -6.16 -0.56 -4.36
N GLU A 84 -6.03 -0.57 -3.04
CA GLU A 84 -4.74 -0.65 -2.36
C GLU A 84 -4.71 -1.85 -1.44
N VAL A 85 -3.62 -2.62 -1.51
CA VAL A 85 -3.35 -3.67 -0.53
C VAL A 85 -2.67 -3.03 0.66
N VAL A 86 -3.31 -3.10 1.81
CA VAL A 86 -2.78 -2.65 3.09
C VAL A 86 -2.28 -3.85 3.88
N PHE A 87 -1.22 -3.65 4.66
CA PHE A 87 -0.57 -4.71 5.44
C PHE A 87 -0.57 -4.35 6.91
N PHE A 88 -0.68 -5.36 7.76
CA PHE A 88 -0.59 -5.20 9.20
C PHE A 88 0.44 -6.18 9.77
N HIS A 89 1.54 -5.65 10.27
CA HIS A 89 2.57 -6.42 10.94
C HIS A 89 2.16 -6.70 12.38
N LYS A 90 1.94 -7.97 12.71
CA LYS A 90 1.30 -8.43 13.96
C LYS A 90 2.12 -8.09 15.19
N ASP A 91 3.39 -8.44 15.20
CA ASP A 91 4.25 -8.30 16.38
C ASP A 91 4.47 -6.85 16.79
N SER A 92 4.64 -5.94 15.81
CA SER A 92 4.83 -4.51 16.11
C SER A 92 3.53 -3.70 16.17
N GLY A 93 2.38 -4.31 15.81
CA GLY A 93 1.10 -3.60 15.70
C GLY A 93 1.10 -2.51 14.63
N THR A 94 1.95 -2.63 13.60
CA THR A 94 2.17 -1.58 12.60
C THR A 94 1.29 -1.79 11.38
N LEU A 95 0.48 -0.77 11.03
CA LEU A 95 -0.27 -0.71 9.77
C LEU A 95 0.60 -0.05 8.70
N ILE A 96 0.76 -0.73 7.56
CA ILE A 96 1.57 -0.27 6.42
C ILE A 96 0.61 0.13 5.30
N LEU A 97 0.68 1.38 4.90
CA LEU A 97 -0.15 2.03 3.89
C LEU A 97 0.75 2.68 2.84
N THR A 98 0.19 2.93 1.67
CA THR A 98 0.89 3.65 0.58
C THR A 98 0.18 4.97 0.28
N ASP A 99 -0.89 4.94 -0.50
CA ASP A 99 -1.61 6.14 -0.93
C ASP A 99 -2.92 6.38 -0.17
N LEU A 100 -3.38 5.38 0.60
CA LEU A 100 -4.65 5.47 1.33
C LEU A 100 -4.64 6.60 2.37
N ILE A 101 -3.50 6.81 3.03
CA ILE A 101 -3.28 7.94 3.95
C ILE A 101 -1.91 8.53 3.66
N GLU A 102 -1.88 9.82 3.40
CA GLU A 102 -0.65 10.59 3.26
C GLU A 102 -0.47 11.53 4.46
N ASN A 103 0.78 11.67 4.91
CA ASN A 103 1.13 12.51 6.04
C ASN A 103 2.51 13.16 5.80
N PHE A 104 2.55 14.21 4.98
CA PHE A 104 3.79 14.87 4.60
C PHE A 104 4.30 15.83 5.68
N GLU A 105 5.55 15.68 6.04
CA GLU A 105 6.29 16.67 6.85
C GLU A 105 6.60 17.89 5.97
N THR A 106 5.73 18.89 6.00
CA THR A 106 5.82 20.05 5.10
C THR A 106 7.08 20.89 5.29
N GLU A 107 7.75 20.76 6.42
CA GLU A 107 9.02 21.44 6.75
C GLU A 107 10.20 20.94 5.90
N ARG A 108 10.12 19.72 5.40
CA ARG A 108 11.13 19.13 4.51
C ARG A 108 11.02 19.58 3.05
N PHE A 109 9.98 20.34 2.69
CA PHE A 109 9.84 20.83 1.32
C PHE A 109 10.56 22.15 1.11
N PRO A 110 11.45 22.25 0.13
CA PRO A 110 12.21 23.47 -0.14
C PRO A 110 11.35 24.63 -0.67
N SER A 111 10.10 24.35 -1.05
CA SER A 111 9.17 25.34 -1.63
C SER A 111 8.01 25.63 -0.69
N SER A 112 7.88 26.88 -0.26
CA SER A 112 6.75 27.35 0.55
C SER A 112 5.39 27.17 -0.16
N LEU A 113 5.38 27.20 -1.50
CA LEU A 113 4.17 26.99 -2.30
C LEU A 113 3.69 25.54 -2.22
N ARG A 114 4.60 24.56 -2.31
CA ARG A 114 4.27 23.14 -2.14
C ARG A 114 3.77 22.87 -0.72
N SER A 115 4.42 23.39 0.29
CA SER A 115 3.98 23.27 1.68
C SER A 115 2.56 23.80 1.87
N LYS A 116 2.22 24.96 1.30
CA LYS A 116 0.86 25.51 1.33
C LYS A 116 -0.14 24.62 0.61
N ALA A 117 0.23 24.08 -0.56
CA ALA A 117 -0.63 23.17 -1.33
C ALA A 117 -0.96 21.90 -0.53
N TYR A 118 0.03 21.24 0.09
CA TYR A 118 -0.18 20.04 0.92
C TYR A 118 -1.05 20.32 2.15
N LYS A 119 -0.89 21.48 2.79
CA LYS A 119 -1.77 21.93 3.89
C LYS A 119 -3.20 22.15 3.41
N LEU A 120 -3.39 22.73 2.22
CA LEU A 120 -4.71 22.98 1.65
C LEU A 120 -5.46 21.69 1.35
N VAL A 121 -4.77 20.65 0.84
CA VAL A 121 -5.37 19.35 0.55
C VAL A 121 -5.39 18.39 1.76
N ARG A 122 -4.97 18.86 2.93
CA ARG A 122 -5.02 18.14 4.21
C ARG A 122 -4.24 16.83 4.25
N VAL A 123 -3.11 16.76 3.59
CA VAL A 123 -2.19 15.60 3.61
C VAL A 123 -0.89 15.90 4.34
N SER A 124 -0.90 16.88 5.24
CA SER A 124 0.28 17.30 6.00
C SER A 124 0.19 16.89 7.45
N ALA A 125 1.37 16.61 8.04
CA ALA A 125 1.52 16.36 9.48
C ALA A 125 0.92 17.50 10.32
N PRO A 126 0.38 17.21 11.54
CA PRO A 126 0.36 15.88 12.18
C PRO A 126 -0.84 15.00 11.76
N ASP A 127 -1.83 15.56 11.09
CA ASP A 127 -3.12 14.92 10.84
C ASP A 127 -3.22 14.41 9.39
N GLY A 128 -2.41 13.40 9.06
CA GLY A 128 -2.46 12.74 7.74
C GLY A 128 -3.85 12.23 7.39
N GLN A 129 -4.25 12.40 6.14
CA GLN A 129 -5.55 12.00 5.61
C GLN A 129 -5.42 11.34 4.25
N THR A 130 -6.49 10.67 3.84
CA THR A 130 -6.62 10.24 2.45
C THR A 130 -6.59 11.46 1.53
N PRO A 131 -5.73 11.51 0.51
CA PRO A 131 -5.66 12.62 -0.46
C PRO A 131 -7.03 12.94 -1.07
N ILE A 132 -7.27 14.23 -1.37
CA ILE A 132 -8.58 14.67 -1.84
C ILE A 132 -8.96 14.04 -3.18
N ASP A 133 -8.02 13.87 -4.09
CA ASP A 133 -8.20 13.20 -5.37
C ASP A 133 -8.56 11.73 -5.18
N TYR A 134 -7.90 11.04 -4.24
CA TYR A 134 -8.24 9.66 -3.90
C TYR A 134 -9.61 9.58 -3.23
N ARG A 135 -9.95 10.50 -2.31
CA ARG A 135 -11.28 10.57 -1.67
C ARG A 135 -12.40 10.75 -2.68
N MET A 136 -12.18 11.55 -3.73
CA MET A 136 -13.17 11.75 -4.79
C MET A 136 -13.48 10.45 -5.56
N THR A 137 -12.55 9.50 -5.61
CA THR A 137 -12.77 8.20 -6.28
C THR A 137 -13.74 7.28 -5.53
N PHE A 138 -14.05 7.58 -4.26
CA PHE A 138 -15.03 6.84 -3.46
C PHE A 138 -16.46 7.39 -3.59
N VAL A 139 -16.66 8.49 -4.30
CA VAL A 139 -18.00 9.07 -4.49
C VAL A 139 -18.93 8.04 -5.16
N GLY A 140 -20.06 7.77 -4.52
CA GLY A 140 -20.98 6.70 -4.92
C GLY A 140 -20.64 5.29 -4.39
N HIS A 141 -19.43 5.07 -3.88
CA HIS A 141 -18.93 3.78 -3.40
C HIS A 141 -18.59 3.75 -1.91
N GLN A 142 -18.95 4.80 -1.15
CA GLN A 142 -18.59 4.93 0.28
C GLN A 142 -19.10 3.77 1.13
N LYS A 143 -20.24 3.17 0.77
CA LYS A 143 -20.80 2.01 1.49
C LYS A 143 -19.89 0.78 1.39
N GLU A 144 -19.30 0.55 0.23
CA GLU A 144 -18.38 -0.57 -0.01
C GLU A 144 -17.07 -0.36 0.76
N ALA A 145 -16.49 0.84 0.67
CA ALA A 145 -15.30 1.21 1.42
C ALA A 145 -15.51 1.08 2.94
N LYS A 146 -16.64 1.57 3.45
CA LYS A 146 -17.00 1.47 4.86
C LYS A 146 -17.17 0.02 5.30
N LYS A 147 -17.86 -0.81 4.51
CA LYS A 147 -18.03 -2.23 4.78
C LYS A 147 -16.69 -2.97 4.81
N CYS A 148 -15.81 -2.69 3.85
CA CYS A 148 -14.47 -3.23 3.82
C CYS A 148 -13.70 -2.91 5.11
N LEU A 149 -13.74 -1.64 5.54
CA LEU A 149 -13.08 -1.18 6.76
C LEU A 149 -13.66 -1.84 8.02
N GLU A 150 -14.99 -1.87 8.16
CA GLU A 150 -15.69 -2.42 9.34
C GLU A 150 -15.47 -3.92 9.50
N GLN A 151 -15.55 -4.69 8.41
CA GLN A 151 -15.30 -6.13 8.44
C GLN A 151 -13.89 -6.47 8.90
N ARG A 152 -12.90 -5.66 8.55
CA ARG A 152 -11.50 -5.93 8.83
C ARG A 152 -11.02 -5.33 10.15
N LEU A 153 -11.53 -4.19 10.56
CA LEU A 153 -11.30 -3.69 11.92
C LEU A 153 -11.82 -4.65 13.00
N SER A 154 -12.92 -5.36 12.73
CA SER A 154 -13.41 -6.40 13.65
C SER A 154 -12.48 -7.62 13.70
N ASN A 155 -11.80 -7.96 12.60
CA ASN A 155 -10.82 -9.04 12.58
C ASN A 155 -9.51 -8.60 13.27
N LEU A 156 -9.04 -7.39 13.00
CA LEU A 156 -7.87 -6.80 13.67
C LEU A 156 -8.05 -6.72 15.18
N LYS A 157 -9.22 -6.25 15.64
CA LYS A 157 -9.55 -6.22 17.07
C LYS A 157 -9.61 -7.60 17.73
N ARG A 158 -9.97 -8.64 16.99
CA ARG A 158 -9.93 -10.02 17.48
C ARG A 158 -8.51 -10.51 17.66
N HIS A 159 -7.59 -10.20 16.72
CA HIS A 159 -6.18 -10.57 16.83
C HIS A 159 -5.50 -9.87 17.99
N ILE A 160 -5.68 -8.56 18.15
CA ILE A 160 -5.13 -7.79 19.27
C ILE A 160 -5.63 -8.34 20.63
N ARG A 161 -6.90 -8.77 20.71
CA ARG A 161 -7.45 -9.37 21.96
C ARG A 161 -6.98 -10.80 22.23
N ALA A 162 -6.57 -11.53 21.21
CA ALA A 162 -6.05 -12.90 21.38
C ALA A 162 -4.56 -12.93 21.74
N SER A 163 -3.86 -11.79 21.57
CA SER A 163 -2.43 -11.61 21.87
C SER A 163 -2.18 -10.97 23.25
N LEU A 164 -3.24 -10.59 23.97
CA LEU A 164 -3.23 -10.07 25.36
C LEU A 164 -3.71 -11.15 26.33
#